data_2a7756f25364574d047c9d8eee858128
#
_entry.id   2a7756f25364574d047c9d8eee858128
#
_cell.length_a   1.000
_cell.length_b   1.000
_cell.length_c   1.000
_cell.angle_alpha   90.00
_cell.angle_beta   90.00
_cell.angle_gamma   90.00
#
_symmetry.space_group_name_H-M   'P 1'
#
loop_
_entity.id
_entity.type
_entity.pdbx_description
1 polymer ?
#
loop_
_entity_poly.entity_id
_entity_poly.type
_entity_poly.pdbx_seq_one_letter_code
_entity_poly.pdbx_strand_id
1 'polypeptide(L)'
;MNIAVLFTGGTIGSTLAGDVIGTKTGAADGLLDTLPCVERDGHVEEITYQVYHPYTLLSENSTGLTIAQLAQSIREVVSEAKYTGSAKVALGNKGKAEDGTSVFTGLDGVIIMHGTDTLAYSAAAMGYLFGDCDIPMVFVSSNYVLTDPRANGAYNFRYAVQFLAFDCKQKGVYVSYQNGDGIPRIHLGTAIIGHQPYSDEVYSVGGMEYGHYEKGTKCFVAGKVYYAWNNTER
;
A
#
# COMPACT_ATOMS: atom_id res chain seq x y z
N MET A 1 11.12 -2.30 10.97
CA MET A 1 10.89 -2.10 9.54
C MET A 1 10.48 -0.65 9.27
N ASN A 2 11.02 -0.03 8.23
CA ASN A 2 10.77 1.37 7.86
C ASN A 2 9.92 1.42 6.59
N ILE A 3 8.72 2.01 6.66
CA ILE A 3 7.78 2.09 5.55
C ILE A 3 7.49 3.56 5.21
N ALA A 4 7.66 3.93 3.93
CA ALA A 4 7.13 5.18 3.41
C ALA A 4 5.65 5.00 3.06
N VAL A 5 4.80 5.92 3.50
CA VAL A 5 3.36 5.92 3.19
C VAL A 5 3.01 7.17 2.41
N LEU A 6 2.60 7.00 1.15
CA LEU A 6 2.18 8.09 0.26
C LEU A 6 0.65 8.16 0.25
N PHE A 7 0.09 9.24 0.77
CA PHE A 7 -1.34 9.51 0.69
C PHE A 7 -1.65 10.31 -0.57
N THR A 8 -2.38 9.70 -1.51
CA THR A 8 -2.79 10.33 -2.78
C THR A 8 -4.27 10.73 -2.81
N GLY A 9 -5.00 10.44 -1.73
CA GLY A 9 -6.43 10.69 -1.62
C GLY A 9 -7.26 9.41 -1.81
N GLY A 10 -8.35 9.51 -2.57
CA GLY A 10 -9.32 8.42 -2.73
C GLY A 10 -10.19 8.23 -1.48
N THR A 11 -11.06 7.21 -1.50
CA THR A 11 -12.01 6.91 -0.42
C THR A 11 -11.30 6.63 0.91
N ILE A 12 -10.13 6.00 0.88
CA ILE A 12 -9.34 5.69 2.08
C ILE A 12 -8.82 6.95 2.78
N GLY A 13 -8.56 8.03 2.03
CA GLY A 13 -8.15 9.34 2.55
C GLY A 13 -9.30 10.36 2.66
N SER A 14 -10.55 9.90 2.63
CA SER A 14 -11.74 10.77 2.56
C SER A 14 -12.55 10.74 3.85
N THR A 15 -13.35 11.78 4.03
CA THR A 15 -14.36 11.89 5.11
C THR A 15 -15.72 12.15 4.49
N LEU A 16 -16.78 11.72 5.17
CA LEU A 16 -18.15 12.10 4.82
C LEU A 16 -18.46 13.50 5.36
N ALA A 17 -18.91 14.39 4.48
CA ALA A 17 -19.50 15.68 4.85
C ALA A 17 -20.96 15.68 4.35
N GLY A 18 -21.89 15.24 5.20
CA GLY A 18 -23.25 14.88 4.78
C GLY A 18 -23.23 13.63 3.89
N ASP A 19 -23.86 13.71 2.72
CA ASP A 19 -23.89 12.60 1.73
C ASP A 19 -22.76 12.71 0.68
N VAL A 20 -21.81 13.63 0.85
CA VAL A 20 -20.73 13.85 -0.13
C VAL A 20 -19.41 13.36 0.45
N ILE A 21 -18.71 12.52 -0.35
CA ILE A 21 -17.34 12.10 -0.05
C ILE A 21 -16.39 13.23 -0.46
N GLY A 22 -15.60 13.73 0.49
CA GLY A 22 -14.58 14.75 0.25
C GLY A 22 -13.21 14.30 0.75
N THR A 23 -12.17 14.56 -0.02
CA THR A 23 -10.80 14.29 0.40
C THR A 23 -10.36 15.28 1.48
N LYS A 24 -9.72 14.79 2.53
CA LYS A 24 -9.15 15.60 3.60
C LYS A 24 -7.75 15.09 3.92
N THR A 25 -6.77 15.97 3.80
CA THR A 25 -5.40 15.66 4.23
C THR A 25 -5.39 15.21 5.69
N GLY A 26 -4.74 14.10 5.98
CA GLY A 26 -4.66 13.54 7.33
C GLY A 26 -5.86 12.68 7.76
N ALA A 27 -6.86 12.46 6.89
CA ALA A 27 -8.03 11.64 7.25
C ALA A 27 -7.69 10.18 7.62
N ALA A 28 -6.63 9.64 7.05
CA ALA A 28 -6.17 8.27 7.29
C ALA A 28 -4.90 8.20 8.17
N ASP A 29 -4.38 9.32 8.67
CA ASP A 29 -3.15 9.31 9.49
C ASP A 29 -3.34 8.49 10.76
N GLY A 30 -4.51 8.54 11.38
CA GLY A 30 -4.85 7.71 12.55
C GLY A 30 -4.83 6.19 12.29
N LEU A 31 -4.87 5.75 11.01
CA LEU A 31 -4.75 4.34 10.66
C LEU A 31 -3.36 3.80 10.99
N LEU A 32 -2.31 4.62 10.82
CA LEU A 32 -0.92 4.23 11.09
C LEU A 32 -0.70 3.95 12.58
N ASP A 33 -1.32 4.74 13.45
CA ASP A 33 -1.21 4.58 14.90
C ASP A 33 -1.85 3.26 15.40
N THR A 34 -2.77 2.70 14.61
CA THR A 34 -3.41 1.41 14.95
C THR A 34 -2.53 0.20 14.72
N LEU A 35 -1.42 0.36 14.00
CA LEU A 35 -0.55 -0.76 13.60
C LEU A 35 0.95 -0.43 13.81
N PRO A 36 1.39 -0.21 15.07
CA PRO A 36 2.80 0.09 15.36
C PRO A 36 3.72 -1.12 15.20
N CYS A 37 3.18 -2.31 15.16
CA CYS A 37 3.92 -3.55 14.92
C CYS A 37 3.02 -4.61 14.28
N VAL A 38 3.65 -5.60 13.66
CA VAL A 38 3.01 -6.85 13.23
C VAL A 38 3.73 -8.03 13.87
N GLU A 39 3.01 -9.11 14.10
CA GLU A 39 3.54 -10.31 14.75
C GLU A 39 3.11 -11.56 13.98
N ARG A 40 4.05 -12.50 13.82
CA ARG A 40 3.80 -13.84 13.30
C ARG A 40 4.74 -14.85 13.95
N ASP A 41 4.19 -15.96 14.45
CA ASP A 41 4.93 -17.09 15.02
C ASP A 41 5.91 -16.69 16.14
N GLY A 42 5.51 -15.71 16.98
CA GLY A 42 6.33 -15.17 18.07
C GLY A 42 7.39 -14.16 17.64
N HIS A 43 7.52 -13.88 16.35
CA HIS A 43 8.35 -12.79 15.85
C HIS A 43 7.54 -11.51 15.73
N VAL A 44 7.99 -10.46 16.41
CA VAL A 44 7.39 -9.11 16.39
C VAL A 44 8.26 -8.18 15.55
N GLU A 45 7.67 -7.60 14.50
CA GLU A 45 8.31 -6.57 13.69
C GLU A 45 7.75 -5.20 14.05
N GLU A 46 8.56 -4.32 14.64
CA GLU A 46 8.19 -2.93 14.89
C GLU A 46 8.21 -2.13 13.61
N ILE A 47 7.19 -1.28 13.40
CA ILE A 47 7.03 -0.49 12.18
C ILE A 47 7.23 0.98 12.48
N THR A 48 8.07 1.62 11.69
CA THR A 48 8.21 3.08 11.65
C THR A 48 7.69 3.58 10.31
N TYR A 49 6.74 4.53 10.35
CA TYR A 49 6.15 5.11 9.17
C TYR A 49 6.72 6.48 8.86
N GLN A 50 7.00 6.73 7.58
CA GLN A 50 7.26 8.07 7.02
C GLN A 50 6.10 8.45 6.13
N VAL A 51 5.49 9.60 6.38
CA VAL A 51 4.26 10.02 5.71
C VAL A 51 4.55 11.11 4.68
N TYR A 52 4.01 10.92 3.47
CA TYR A 52 4.10 11.84 2.36
C TYR A 52 2.72 12.13 1.79
N HIS A 53 2.48 13.38 1.42
CA HIS A 53 1.24 13.83 0.80
C HIS A 53 1.56 14.48 -0.56
N PRO A 54 1.85 13.68 -1.61
CA PRO A 54 2.25 14.23 -2.92
C PRO A 54 1.15 15.04 -3.57
N TYR A 55 -0.10 14.62 -3.42
CA TYR A 55 -1.31 15.32 -3.81
C TYR A 55 -2.51 14.69 -3.09
N THR A 56 -3.68 15.33 -3.20
CA THR A 56 -4.94 14.80 -2.64
C THR A 56 -6.05 14.98 -3.66
N LEU A 57 -6.56 13.87 -4.19
CA LEU A 57 -7.66 13.91 -5.16
C LEU A 57 -8.52 12.64 -5.07
N LEU A 58 -9.76 12.72 -5.53
CA LEU A 58 -10.60 11.55 -5.78
C LEU A 58 -10.11 10.85 -7.05
N SER A 59 -10.02 9.53 -7.03
CA SER A 59 -9.33 8.76 -8.08
C SER A 59 -9.99 8.86 -9.46
N GLU A 60 -11.29 9.09 -9.53
CA GLU A 60 -12.02 9.36 -10.77
C GLU A 60 -11.53 10.62 -11.51
N ASN A 61 -10.86 11.52 -10.80
CA ASN A 61 -10.26 12.72 -11.39
C ASN A 61 -8.79 12.51 -11.80
N SER A 62 -8.28 11.29 -11.69
CA SER A 62 -6.90 10.98 -12.08
C SER A 62 -6.68 11.12 -13.59
N THR A 63 -5.53 11.64 -13.94
CA THR A 63 -5.07 11.84 -15.30
C THR A 63 -3.66 11.27 -15.49
N GLY A 64 -3.17 11.23 -16.73
CA GLY A 64 -1.77 10.87 -16.99
C GLY A 64 -0.77 11.76 -16.24
N LEU A 65 -1.12 13.03 -15.97
CA LEU A 65 -0.27 13.94 -15.19
C LEU A 65 -0.20 13.55 -13.73
N THR A 66 -1.30 13.14 -13.12
CA THR A 66 -1.30 12.68 -11.72
C THR A 66 -0.55 11.36 -11.54
N ILE A 67 -0.64 10.47 -12.52
CA ILE A 67 0.17 9.24 -12.56
C ILE A 67 1.67 9.58 -12.68
N ALA A 68 2.04 10.54 -13.54
CA ALA A 68 3.41 11.01 -13.66
C ALA A 68 3.91 11.69 -12.37
N GLN A 69 3.07 12.46 -11.70
CA GLN A 69 3.38 13.07 -10.41
C GLN A 69 3.60 12.01 -9.32
N LEU A 70 2.76 10.96 -9.26
CA LEU A 70 2.96 9.84 -8.36
C LEU A 70 4.32 9.17 -8.61
N ALA A 71 4.65 8.90 -9.89
CA ALA A 71 5.93 8.30 -10.24
C ALA A 71 7.12 9.17 -9.82
N GLN A 72 7.01 10.51 -9.96
CA GLN A 72 8.04 11.43 -9.53
C GLN A 72 8.19 11.42 -7.99
N SER A 73 7.09 11.45 -7.25
CA SER A 73 7.12 11.40 -5.79
C SER A 73 7.72 10.10 -5.26
N ILE A 74 7.41 8.96 -5.90
CA ILE A 74 8.04 7.68 -5.55
C ILE A 74 9.56 7.72 -5.81
N ARG A 75 10.01 8.29 -6.95
CA ARG A 75 11.46 8.43 -7.23
C ARG A 75 12.17 9.27 -6.16
N GLU A 76 11.57 10.37 -5.74
CA GLU A 76 12.10 11.23 -4.69
C GLU A 76 12.24 10.48 -3.37
N VAL A 77 11.18 9.83 -2.91
CA VAL A 77 11.15 9.03 -1.68
C VAL A 77 12.20 7.91 -1.70
N VAL A 78 12.28 7.15 -2.79
CA VAL A 78 13.25 6.06 -2.94
C VAL A 78 14.68 6.59 -3.03
N SER A 79 14.89 7.75 -3.68
CA SER A 79 16.21 8.38 -3.79
C SER A 79 16.67 8.94 -2.46
N GLU A 80 15.81 9.63 -1.71
CA GLU A 80 16.11 10.14 -0.37
C GLU A 80 16.51 9.01 0.57
N ALA A 81 15.82 7.88 0.52
CA ALA A 81 16.16 6.70 1.31
C ALA A 81 17.55 6.12 1.01
N LYS A 82 18.01 6.25 -0.23
CA LYS A 82 19.34 5.80 -0.65
C LYS A 82 20.46 6.74 -0.23
N TYR A 83 20.19 8.05 -0.12
CA TYR A 83 21.25 9.06 0.00
C TYR A 83 21.40 9.67 1.39
N THR A 84 20.38 9.69 2.22
CA THR A 84 20.41 10.59 3.36
C THR A 84 20.21 9.96 4.73
N GLY A 85 19.69 8.79 4.89
CA GLY A 85 19.31 8.43 6.25
C GLY A 85 18.53 9.53 7.00
N SER A 86 18.12 10.58 6.30
CA SER A 86 17.53 11.82 6.84
C SER A 86 16.23 12.08 6.16
N ALA A 87 15.17 11.37 6.53
CA ALA A 87 13.83 11.68 6.08
C ALA A 87 13.11 12.56 7.08
N LYS A 88 12.38 13.53 6.56
CA LYS A 88 11.51 14.39 7.36
C LYS A 88 10.30 13.59 7.87
N VAL A 89 10.39 13.33 9.14
CA VAL A 89 9.39 13.09 10.18
C VAL A 89 8.02 12.51 9.87
N ALA A 90 7.90 11.52 10.39
CA ALA A 90 7.07 10.61 11.16
C ALA A 90 5.93 11.28 11.96
N LEU A 91 4.74 10.76 11.81
CA LEU A 91 3.75 10.68 12.86
C LEU A 91 4.09 9.45 13.72
N GLY A 92 4.53 9.71 14.94
CA GLY A 92 4.89 8.66 15.89
C GLY A 92 6.25 8.90 16.55
N ASN A 93 6.27 9.00 17.88
CA ASN A 93 7.42 9.41 18.71
C ASN A 93 8.56 8.37 18.82
N LYS A 94 8.71 7.45 17.89
CA LYS A 94 9.77 6.45 17.92
C LYS A 94 10.64 6.56 16.66
N GLY A 95 11.83 7.08 16.81
CA GLY A 95 12.82 7.24 15.74
C GLY A 95 13.58 8.55 15.76
N LYS A 96 13.55 9.26 16.88
CA LYS A 96 14.43 10.41 17.13
C LYS A 96 15.60 9.94 17.99
N ALA A 97 16.82 10.16 17.52
CA ALA A 97 17.97 10.21 18.42
C ALA A 97 17.77 11.33 19.45
N GLU A 98 18.43 11.26 20.59
CA GLU A 98 18.34 12.26 21.65
C GLU A 98 18.69 13.69 21.19
N ASP A 99 19.39 13.82 20.06
CA ASP A 99 19.75 15.09 19.41
C ASP A 99 18.70 15.60 18.40
N GLY A 100 17.55 14.90 18.24
CA GLY A 100 16.48 15.27 17.32
C GLY A 100 16.71 14.90 15.86
N THR A 101 17.81 14.22 15.52
CA THR A 101 18.05 13.66 14.18
C THR A 101 17.24 12.40 13.96
N SER A 102 16.67 12.23 12.77
CA SER A 102 15.97 11.02 12.39
C SER A 102 16.97 9.90 12.09
N VAL A 103 16.89 8.80 12.84
CA VAL A 103 17.72 7.61 12.60
C VAL A 103 17.03 6.71 11.58
N PHE A 104 16.92 7.18 10.33
CA PHE A 104 16.36 6.37 9.27
C PHE A 104 17.51 5.78 8.44
N THR A 105 17.67 4.48 8.46
CA THR A 105 18.77 3.74 7.81
C THR A 105 18.35 3.01 6.53
N GLY A 106 17.29 3.46 5.87
CA GLY A 106 16.78 2.87 4.62
C GLY A 106 15.28 2.60 4.67
N LEU A 107 14.69 2.30 3.52
CA LEU A 107 13.29 1.88 3.39
C LEU A 107 13.21 0.39 3.11
N ASP A 108 12.31 -0.27 3.83
CA ASP A 108 12.00 -1.69 3.63
C ASP A 108 10.77 -1.87 2.71
N GLY A 109 9.95 -0.83 2.56
CA GLY A 109 8.79 -0.85 1.68
C GLY A 109 8.13 0.51 1.49
N VAL A 110 7.29 0.61 0.47
CA VAL A 110 6.44 1.77 0.19
C VAL A 110 4.98 1.33 0.16
N ILE A 111 4.12 2.03 0.88
CA ILE A 111 2.67 1.87 0.80
C ILE A 111 2.07 3.10 0.13
N ILE A 112 1.22 2.89 -0.87
CA ILE A 112 0.54 3.95 -1.63
C ILE A 112 -0.95 3.85 -1.34
N MET A 113 -1.47 4.80 -0.55
CA MET A 113 -2.89 4.93 -0.25
C MET A 113 -3.59 5.58 -1.43
N HIS A 114 -4.45 4.86 -2.13
CA HIS A 114 -5.01 5.26 -3.41
C HIS A 114 -6.53 5.02 -3.49
N GLY A 115 -7.21 5.73 -4.36
CA GLY A 115 -8.63 5.48 -4.63
C GLY A 115 -8.85 4.26 -5.53
N THR A 116 -10.06 3.71 -5.49
CA THR A 116 -10.41 2.45 -6.18
C THR A 116 -10.57 2.60 -7.69
N ASP A 117 -11.13 3.72 -8.20
CA ASP A 117 -11.55 3.87 -9.59
C ASP A 117 -10.40 3.73 -10.61
N THR A 118 -9.23 4.25 -10.27
CA THR A 118 -8.04 4.17 -11.12
C THR A 118 -6.92 3.32 -10.54
N LEU A 119 -7.21 2.52 -9.52
CA LEU A 119 -6.24 1.66 -8.84
C LEU A 119 -5.48 0.77 -9.83
N ALA A 120 -6.19 0.08 -10.72
CA ALA A 120 -5.57 -0.82 -11.69
C ALA A 120 -4.61 -0.09 -12.65
N TYR A 121 -4.98 1.10 -13.09
CA TYR A 121 -4.15 1.90 -14.00
C TYR A 121 -2.89 2.41 -13.31
N SER A 122 -3.03 2.96 -12.10
CA SER A 122 -1.90 3.47 -11.32
C SER A 122 -0.96 2.35 -10.90
N ALA A 123 -1.50 1.23 -10.41
CA ALA A 123 -0.70 0.07 -9.99
C ALA A 123 0.05 -0.55 -11.18
N ALA A 124 -0.59 -0.68 -12.35
CA ALA A 124 0.06 -1.18 -13.56
C ALA A 124 1.17 -0.23 -14.02
N ALA A 125 0.91 1.07 -14.09
CA ALA A 125 1.90 2.06 -14.50
C ALA A 125 3.13 2.04 -13.57
N MET A 126 2.92 2.00 -12.24
CA MET A 126 4.02 1.89 -11.28
C MET A 126 4.71 0.52 -11.38
N GLY A 127 3.99 -0.55 -11.68
CA GLY A 127 4.56 -1.89 -11.91
C GLY A 127 5.54 -1.91 -13.08
N TYR A 128 5.25 -1.21 -14.18
CA TYR A 128 6.18 -1.08 -15.30
C TYR A 128 7.35 -0.13 -15.02
N LEU A 129 7.16 0.90 -14.20
CA LEU A 129 8.19 1.91 -13.91
C LEU A 129 9.14 1.49 -12.78
N PHE A 130 8.66 0.68 -11.83
CA PHE A 130 9.38 0.35 -10.60
C PHE A 130 9.44 -1.15 -10.30
N GLY A 131 9.08 -2.01 -11.25
CA GLY A 131 9.11 -3.47 -11.06
C GLY A 131 10.47 -4.01 -10.65
N ASP A 132 11.56 -3.35 -11.08
CA ASP A 132 12.94 -3.71 -10.74
C ASP A 132 13.50 -2.95 -9.52
N CYS A 133 12.69 -2.11 -8.87
CA CYS A 133 13.11 -1.37 -7.69
C CYS A 133 13.37 -2.34 -6.53
N ASP A 134 14.49 -2.17 -5.81
CA ASP A 134 14.84 -3.01 -4.67
C ASP A 134 13.86 -2.88 -3.49
N ILE A 135 13.10 -1.78 -3.44
CA ILE A 135 12.12 -1.49 -2.41
C ILE A 135 10.73 -1.90 -2.95
N PRO A 136 10.09 -2.92 -2.37
CA PRO A 136 8.76 -3.34 -2.79
C PRO A 136 7.71 -2.27 -2.46
N MET A 137 6.67 -2.19 -3.29
CA MET A 137 5.60 -1.21 -3.18
C MET A 137 4.25 -1.90 -3.12
N VAL A 138 3.37 -1.44 -2.23
CA VAL A 138 2.02 -2.00 -2.11
C VAL A 138 0.98 -0.89 -2.16
N PHE A 139 0.09 -0.95 -3.14
CA PHE A 139 -1.10 -0.11 -3.18
C PHE A 139 -2.14 -0.62 -2.20
N VAL A 140 -2.76 0.31 -1.50
CA VAL A 140 -3.85 0.08 -0.56
C VAL A 140 -5.01 1.01 -0.89
N SER A 141 -6.20 0.46 -0.95
CA SER A 141 -7.42 1.21 -1.20
C SER A 141 -8.52 0.84 -0.21
N SER A 142 -9.67 1.51 -0.30
CA SER A 142 -10.83 1.20 0.52
C SER A 142 -12.11 1.38 -0.31
N ASN A 143 -13.04 0.43 -0.19
CA ASN A 143 -14.35 0.48 -0.84
C ASN A 143 -15.28 1.53 -0.23
N TYR A 144 -15.15 1.80 1.09
CA TYR A 144 -15.86 2.86 1.82
C TYR A 144 -14.87 3.72 2.60
N VAL A 145 -15.31 4.90 3.05
CA VAL A 145 -14.53 5.73 3.97
C VAL A 145 -14.23 4.96 5.25
N LEU A 146 -13.07 5.15 5.84
CA LEU A 146 -12.60 4.35 6.99
C LEU A 146 -13.53 4.38 8.22
N THR A 147 -14.39 5.38 8.33
CA THR A 147 -15.40 5.48 9.40
C THR A 147 -16.64 4.62 9.16
N ASP A 148 -16.83 4.09 7.95
CA ASP A 148 -17.92 3.16 7.63
C ASP A 148 -17.55 1.76 8.13
N PRO A 149 -18.44 1.06 8.87
CA PRO A 149 -18.15 -0.28 9.39
C PRO A 149 -17.98 -1.35 8.29
N ARG A 150 -18.37 -1.06 7.06
CA ARG A 150 -18.18 -1.95 5.89
C ARG A 150 -16.83 -1.75 5.21
N ALA A 151 -16.07 -0.72 5.60
CA ALA A 151 -14.81 -0.38 4.96
C ALA A 151 -13.77 -1.50 5.13
N ASN A 152 -13.15 -1.89 4.01
CA ASN A 152 -12.06 -2.88 3.99
C ASN A 152 -10.67 -2.24 4.11
N GLY A 153 -10.55 -0.91 4.10
CA GLY A 153 -9.28 -0.19 4.02
C GLY A 153 -8.31 -0.51 5.17
N ALA A 154 -8.82 -0.64 6.41
CA ALA A 154 -7.98 -0.99 7.55
C ALA A 154 -7.43 -2.44 7.44
N TYR A 155 -8.21 -3.37 6.91
CA TYR A 155 -7.74 -4.73 6.61
C TYR A 155 -6.71 -4.71 5.48
N ASN A 156 -6.99 -4.01 4.38
CA ASN A 156 -6.09 -3.88 3.25
C ASN A 156 -4.73 -3.32 3.69
N PHE A 157 -4.72 -2.30 4.55
CA PHE A 157 -3.50 -1.73 5.12
C PHE A 157 -2.76 -2.72 6.00
N ARG A 158 -3.45 -3.38 6.93
CA ARG A 158 -2.85 -4.39 7.81
C ARG A 158 -2.15 -5.49 7.02
N TYR A 159 -2.82 -6.04 6.01
CA TYR A 159 -2.24 -7.13 5.21
C TYR A 159 -1.15 -6.65 4.25
N ALA A 160 -1.15 -5.39 3.82
CA ALA A 160 -0.03 -4.79 3.11
C ALA A 160 1.23 -4.74 3.99
N VAL A 161 1.11 -4.30 5.24
CA VAL A 161 2.21 -4.28 6.22
C VAL A 161 2.67 -5.71 6.55
N GLN A 162 1.73 -6.62 6.81
CA GLN A 162 2.02 -8.04 7.07
C GLN A 162 2.80 -8.67 5.90
N PHE A 163 2.37 -8.39 4.67
CA PHE A 163 3.03 -8.87 3.46
C PHE A 163 4.45 -8.35 3.33
N LEU A 164 4.66 -7.05 3.49
CA LEU A 164 6.00 -6.45 3.45
C LEU A 164 6.92 -7.03 4.53
N ALA A 165 6.40 -7.25 5.74
CA ALA A 165 7.20 -7.75 6.86
C ALA A 165 7.64 -9.22 6.70
N PHE A 166 6.77 -10.08 6.17
CA PHE A 166 6.99 -11.53 6.28
C PHE A 166 6.94 -12.30 4.96
N ASP A 167 6.19 -11.81 3.96
CA ASP A 167 5.84 -12.62 2.78
C ASP A 167 6.36 -12.05 1.46
N CYS A 168 6.75 -10.77 1.44
CA CYS A 168 7.33 -10.14 0.26
C CYS A 168 8.77 -10.58 0.06
N LYS A 169 8.97 -11.57 -0.80
CA LYS A 169 10.31 -12.12 -1.10
C LYS A 169 10.92 -11.56 -2.37
N GLN A 170 10.20 -10.75 -3.10
CA GLN A 170 10.60 -10.26 -4.42
C GLN A 170 10.34 -8.76 -4.56
N LYS A 171 11.13 -8.15 -5.45
CA LYS A 171 10.87 -6.80 -5.95
C LYS A 171 9.53 -6.77 -6.66
N GLY A 172 8.90 -5.62 -6.67
CA GLY A 172 7.68 -5.45 -7.44
C GLY A 172 6.72 -4.43 -6.86
N VAL A 173 5.67 -4.21 -7.62
CA VAL A 173 4.54 -3.39 -7.22
C VAL A 173 3.32 -4.29 -7.07
N TYR A 174 2.71 -4.22 -5.92
CA TYR A 174 1.61 -5.08 -5.49
C TYR A 174 0.38 -4.26 -5.14
N VAL A 175 -0.75 -4.94 -4.99
CA VAL A 175 -1.99 -4.37 -4.45
C VAL A 175 -2.51 -5.30 -3.36
N SER A 176 -2.77 -4.76 -2.18
CA SER A 176 -3.44 -5.49 -1.10
C SER A 176 -4.92 -5.13 -1.09
N TYR A 177 -5.79 -6.13 -1.27
CA TYR A 177 -7.23 -5.92 -1.28
C TYR A 177 -8.01 -7.12 -0.76
N GLN A 178 -8.98 -6.85 0.12
CA GLN A 178 -9.93 -7.83 0.65
C GLN A 178 -11.28 -7.63 -0.01
N ASN A 179 -11.76 -8.64 -0.73
CA ASN A 179 -13.09 -8.67 -1.33
C ASN A 179 -14.18 -9.00 -0.30
N GLY A 180 -15.44 -8.99 -0.72
CA GLY A 180 -16.59 -9.26 0.14
C GLY A 180 -16.61 -10.66 0.78
N ASP A 181 -15.83 -11.61 0.25
CA ASP A 181 -15.64 -12.93 0.83
C ASP A 181 -14.76 -12.90 2.10
N GLY A 182 -14.13 -11.77 2.39
CA GLY A 182 -13.29 -11.56 3.56
C GLY A 182 -11.91 -12.20 3.47
N ILE A 183 -11.47 -12.59 2.27
CA ILE A 183 -10.13 -13.15 2.01
C ILE A 183 -9.20 -12.02 1.56
N PRO A 184 -8.16 -11.68 2.34
CA PRO A 184 -7.17 -10.69 1.92
C PRO A 184 -6.29 -11.25 0.80
N ARG A 185 -6.21 -10.53 -0.32
CA ARG A 185 -5.43 -10.93 -1.50
C ARG A 185 -4.30 -9.96 -1.77
N ILE A 186 -3.23 -10.50 -2.28
CA ILE A 186 -2.11 -9.75 -2.84
C ILE A 186 -2.10 -9.97 -4.35
N HIS A 187 -2.23 -8.91 -5.10
CA HIS A 187 -2.21 -8.91 -6.55
C HIS A 187 -0.89 -8.30 -7.05
N LEU A 188 -0.39 -8.73 -8.21
CA LEU A 188 0.62 -7.95 -8.93
C LEU A 188 -0.02 -6.70 -9.53
N GLY A 189 0.63 -5.54 -9.38
CA GLY A 189 0.14 -4.29 -9.93
C GLY A 189 -0.09 -4.35 -11.44
N THR A 190 0.74 -5.10 -12.17
CA THR A 190 0.61 -5.27 -13.63
C THR A 190 -0.47 -6.30 -14.04
N ALA A 191 -1.02 -7.05 -13.10
CA ALA A 191 -2.00 -8.11 -13.38
C ALA A 191 -3.39 -7.80 -12.81
N ILE A 192 -3.54 -6.73 -12.04
CA ILE A 192 -4.83 -6.33 -11.48
C ILE A 192 -5.74 -5.79 -12.58
N ILE A 193 -7.01 -6.14 -12.53
CA ILE A 193 -8.06 -5.56 -13.37
C ILE A 193 -8.93 -4.63 -12.53
N GLY A 194 -9.51 -3.64 -13.20
CA GLY A 194 -10.42 -2.68 -12.55
C GLY A 194 -11.61 -3.37 -11.89
N HIS A 195 -12.31 -2.62 -11.06
CA HIS A 195 -13.57 -3.06 -10.48
C HIS A 195 -14.54 -3.56 -11.55
N GLN A 196 -15.23 -4.63 -11.23
CA GLN A 196 -16.35 -5.07 -12.04
C GLN A 196 -17.50 -4.06 -11.89
N PRO A 197 -18.28 -3.77 -12.94
CA PRO A 197 -19.45 -2.94 -12.83
C PRO A 197 -20.36 -3.41 -11.68
N TYR A 198 -20.82 -2.48 -10.87
CA TYR A 198 -21.69 -2.73 -9.70
C TYR A 198 -21.09 -3.64 -8.62
N SER A 199 -19.76 -3.72 -8.53
CA SER A 199 -19.06 -4.52 -7.52
C SER A 199 -17.91 -3.71 -6.92
N ASP A 200 -17.67 -3.88 -5.61
CA ASP A 200 -16.52 -3.32 -4.89
C ASP A 200 -15.30 -4.26 -4.96
N GLU A 201 -15.38 -5.32 -5.75
CA GLU A 201 -14.38 -6.38 -5.77
C GLU A 201 -13.29 -6.14 -6.80
N VAL A 202 -12.07 -6.55 -6.44
CA VAL A 202 -10.86 -6.42 -7.25
C VAL A 202 -10.32 -7.81 -7.57
N TYR A 203 -9.94 -8.03 -8.84
CA TYR A 203 -9.44 -9.30 -9.32
C TYR A 203 -8.14 -9.14 -10.12
N SER A 204 -7.40 -10.24 -10.23
CA SER A 204 -6.30 -10.37 -11.18
C SER A 204 -6.77 -11.01 -12.48
N VAL A 205 -6.09 -10.71 -13.57
CA VAL A 205 -6.30 -11.34 -14.89
C VAL A 205 -6.27 -12.87 -14.74
N GLY A 206 -7.32 -13.53 -15.25
CA GLY A 206 -7.43 -14.99 -15.18
C GLY A 206 -7.50 -15.58 -13.77
N GLY A 207 -7.84 -14.77 -12.75
CA GLY A 207 -7.85 -15.20 -11.35
C GLY A 207 -6.47 -15.53 -10.79
N MET A 208 -5.40 -15.04 -11.44
CA MET A 208 -4.01 -15.30 -11.03
C MET A 208 -3.52 -14.23 -10.05
N GLU A 209 -3.93 -14.33 -8.80
CA GLU A 209 -3.38 -13.52 -7.71
C GLU A 209 -1.92 -13.93 -7.40
N TYR A 210 -1.15 -13.00 -6.83
CA TYR A 210 0.20 -13.31 -6.32
C TYR A 210 0.12 -14.23 -5.11
N GLY A 211 -0.85 -14.02 -4.26
CA GLY A 211 -1.19 -14.87 -3.12
C GLY A 211 -2.35 -14.30 -2.32
N HIS A 212 -2.71 -15.02 -1.28
CA HIS A 212 -3.76 -14.60 -0.34
C HIS A 212 -3.45 -15.06 1.07
N TYR A 213 -4.10 -14.45 2.03
CA TYR A 213 -4.10 -14.91 3.41
C TYR A 213 -5.34 -15.78 3.65
N GLU A 214 -5.16 -16.89 4.33
CA GLU A 214 -6.32 -17.67 4.80
C GLU A 214 -7.19 -16.82 5.72
N LYS A 215 -8.50 -16.87 5.50
CA LYS A 215 -9.46 -16.01 6.20
C LYS A 215 -9.31 -16.07 7.72
N GLY A 216 -9.10 -14.90 8.33
CA GLY A 216 -8.95 -14.76 9.77
C GLY A 216 -7.61 -15.22 10.33
N THR A 217 -6.62 -15.51 9.47
CA THR A 217 -5.29 -15.95 9.87
C THR A 217 -4.20 -15.01 9.40
N LYS A 218 -2.95 -15.30 9.77
CA LYS A 218 -1.74 -14.65 9.25
C LYS A 218 -0.97 -15.55 8.26
N CYS A 219 -1.59 -16.68 7.87
CA CYS A 219 -0.98 -17.66 6.96
C CYS A 219 -1.11 -17.20 5.52
N PHE A 220 0.02 -16.96 4.86
CA PHE A 220 0.09 -16.60 3.45
C PHE A 220 0.17 -17.85 2.57
N VAL A 221 -0.72 -17.91 1.59
CA VAL A 221 -0.75 -18.96 0.55
C VAL A 221 -0.31 -18.34 -0.76
N ALA A 222 0.80 -18.80 -1.32
CA ALA A 222 1.33 -18.32 -2.57
C ALA A 222 0.41 -18.72 -3.75
N GLY A 223 0.12 -17.76 -4.61
CA GLY A 223 -0.70 -17.96 -5.81
C GLY A 223 0.10 -18.48 -7.01
N LYS A 224 -0.60 -18.75 -8.11
CA LYS A 224 0.03 -19.27 -9.36
C LYS A 224 1.08 -18.33 -9.94
N VAL A 225 0.86 -17.02 -9.87
CA VAL A 225 1.81 -16.02 -10.37
C VAL A 225 3.11 -16.03 -9.56
N TYR A 226 3.03 -16.23 -8.27
CA TYR A 226 4.20 -16.36 -7.40
C TYR A 226 5.10 -17.51 -7.87
N TYR A 227 4.53 -18.68 -8.14
CA TYR A 227 5.30 -19.84 -8.59
C TYR A 227 5.86 -19.67 -10.02
N ALA A 228 5.09 -19.05 -10.91
CA ALA A 228 5.56 -18.76 -12.27
C ALA A 228 6.76 -17.81 -12.25
N TRP A 229 6.72 -16.78 -11.43
CA TRP A 229 7.81 -15.81 -11.25
C TRP A 229 9.08 -16.47 -10.70
N ASN A 230 8.95 -17.26 -9.64
CA ASN A 230 10.10 -17.94 -9.01
C ASN A 230 10.72 -19.05 -9.87
N ASN A 231 10.00 -19.59 -10.86
CA ASN A 231 10.50 -20.63 -11.75
C ASN A 231 11.18 -20.10 -13.02
N THR A 232 11.23 -18.78 -13.23
CA THR A 232 11.93 -18.18 -14.38
C THR A 232 13.43 -17.97 -14.16
N GLU A 233 13.94 -18.21 -12.96
CA GLU A 233 15.38 -18.28 -12.66
C GLU A 233 15.93 -19.69 -12.94
N ARG A 234 15.92 -20.10 -14.24
CA ARG A 234 16.66 -21.26 -14.69
C ARG A 234 17.57 -20.90 -15.86
#